data_c471dc972a7fdf360f5e7d5cc2010332
#
_entry.id   c471dc972a7fdf360f5e7d5cc2010332
#
_cell.length_a   1.000
_cell.length_b   1.000
_cell.length_c   1.000
_cell.angle_alpha   90.00
_cell.angle_beta   90.00
_cell.angle_gamma   90.00
#
_symmetry.space_group_name_H-M   'P 1'
#
loop_
_entity.id
_entity.type
_entity.pdbx_description
1 polymer ?
#
loop_
_entity_poly.entity_id
_entity_poly.type
_entity_poly.pdbx_seq_one_letter_code
_entity_poly.pdbx_strand_id
1 'polypeptide(L)'
;MYRRFAALWGQSLALGGMPQKVNSGRPIPDSFRWECYSLISRLVLVLKFPREGCYRATVSYKGQTIQNGDFHVIILNQEESFMVQKNVAKKNKCYEVKLLALNGERYQKSKKVYCYISPKQLTLKEYMWKFFPKHLITFRLCPSTKFKFQSSRNILQGDPILVIDDGCQQEVELISQDRNIIAATFTQFLLKNIGGSETFKDKQDFFQHEVRKYHQKHFHDKIFIKVTRESLLESSFKETKSFGVSDWCKNFEITFIGEEGIDWGGLRREWFELVCSALFDPENLLFHSFKSDKQGLVHPCPSYKRPSHLKLKYYEFAGKIVGKCLYESSLGSSYRQLVKAKFSRSFLAQLIGLSVHYKYFEHDDPELYVSKVKFILENDIESMSFGIYFTEEVYDASGQLLEEVDLIPNGSNIPVTNANKIQYLNALAQYRLTTSVKPEIEHFLKGLTELIPDNLLCIFDENELELLMCGTGSYSIADFKANHALSGATYEFRKVLEWFWIAVSNFTEEEMARLLQFTTGCSQLPPGGFAELNPKFHISAAQTFGNLPTAHTCFNQLCLPDYDSYEQFEKALRLAINEGSEGFGMV
;
A
#
# COMPACT_ATOMS: atom_id res chain seq x y z
N MET A 1 -9.15 -9.72 -27.54
CA MET A 1 -9.92 -8.49 -27.86
C MET A 1 -9.62 -8.11 -29.32
N TYR A 2 -10.57 -8.32 -30.20
CA TYR A 2 -10.43 -8.01 -31.62
C TYR A 2 -10.97 -6.60 -31.85
N ARG A 3 -10.14 -5.64 -32.12
CA ARG A 3 -10.59 -4.38 -32.69
C ARG A 3 -10.40 -4.43 -34.22
N ARG A 4 -11.44 -4.19 -34.98
CA ARG A 4 -11.33 -3.87 -36.42
C ARG A 4 -10.68 -2.49 -36.52
N PHE A 5 -9.46 -2.43 -37.02
CA PHE A 5 -8.85 -1.16 -37.37
C PHE A 5 -9.33 -0.80 -38.79
N ALA A 6 -10.16 0.23 -38.88
CA ALA A 6 -10.43 0.92 -40.11
C ALA A 6 -9.53 2.17 -40.12
N ALA A 7 -8.46 2.15 -40.85
CA ALA A 7 -7.71 3.36 -41.15
C ALA A 7 -8.33 4.00 -42.41
N LEU A 8 -8.93 5.17 -42.25
CA LEU A 8 -9.32 6.05 -43.38
C LEU A 8 -8.05 6.71 -43.92
N TRP A 9 -7.51 6.22 -45.01
CA TRP A 9 -6.43 6.88 -45.74
C TRP A 9 -6.81 6.98 -47.21
N GLY A 10 -7.12 8.18 -47.64
CA GLY A 10 -7.10 8.51 -49.04
C GLY A 10 -5.65 8.83 -49.44
N GLN A 11 -4.98 7.93 -50.07
CA GLN A 11 -3.97 8.02 -51.09
C GLN A 11 -3.06 6.78 -51.11
N SER A 12 -2.65 6.34 -52.27
CA SER A 12 -1.98 5.10 -52.59
C SER A 12 -0.81 4.78 -51.66
N LEU A 13 -0.90 3.69 -50.93
CA LEU A 13 0.18 3.07 -50.19
C LEU A 13 0.99 2.17 -51.11
N ALA A 14 2.18 2.56 -51.43
CA ALA A 14 3.19 1.65 -51.96
C ALA A 14 3.56 0.67 -50.83
N LEU A 15 3.22 -0.61 -50.98
CA LEU A 15 3.53 -1.70 -50.04
C LEU A 15 5.04 -1.98 -50.05
N GLY A 16 5.76 -1.30 -49.20
CA GLY A 16 7.20 -1.47 -49.05
C GLY A 16 7.64 -1.47 -47.60
N GLY A 17 7.04 -2.29 -46.79
CA GLY A 17 7.46 -2.45 -45.37
C GLY A 17 6.76 -3.62 -44.71
N MET A 18 7.46 -4.75 -44.62
CA MET A 18 6.97 -5.87 -43.80
C MET A 18 6.80 -5.45 -42.35
N PRO A 19 5.75 -5.88 -41.64
CA PRO A 19 5.63 -5.69 -40.21
C PRO A 19 6.78 -6.43 -39.52
N GLN A 20 7.67 -5.66 -38.91
CA GLN A 20 8.98 -6.19 -38.50
C GLN A 20 8.98 -7.00 -37.21
N LYS A 21 7.96 -7.06 -36.41
CA LYS A 21 7.95 -7.92 -35.19
C LYS A 21 6.56 -8.12 -34.59
N VAL A 22 6.20 -9.39 -34.42
CA VAL A 22 5.29 -9.84 -33.37
C VAL A 22 6.17 -10.22 -32.17
N ASN A 23 6.16 -9.41 -31.13
CA ASN A 23 6.87 -9.73 -29.90
C ASN A 23 5.93 -10.48 -28.95
N SER A 24 5.95 -11.81 -29.02
CA SER A 24 5.71 -12.63 -27.85
C SER A 24 7.03 -12.68 -27.10
N GLY A 25 7.11 -12.57 -25.81
CA GLY A 25 8.37 -12.71 -25.06
C GLY A 25 9.04 -14.09 -25.22
N ARG A 26 8.62 -14.85 -26.23
CA ARG A 26 9.16 -16.12 -26.73
C ARG A 26 9.40 -15.98 -28.23
N PRO A 27 10.34 -16.74 -28.79
CA PRO A 27 10.56 -16.77 -30.23
C PRO A 27 9.25 -17.06 -30.95
N ILE A 28 8.97 -16.29 -31.99
CA ILE A 28 7.79 -16.48 -32.85
C ILE A 28 7.86 -17.90 -33.39
N PRO A 29 6.84 -18.74 -33.19
CA PRO A 29 6.83 -20.06 -33.80
C PRO A 29 6.88 -19.91 -35.32
N ASP A 30 7.65 -20.74 -36.01
CA ASP A 30 7.81 -20.74 -37.49
C ASP A 30 6.46 -20.86 -38.24
N SER A 31 5.39 -21.18 -37.54
CA SER A 31 4.03 -21.35 -38.05
C SER A 31 3.13 -20.11 -37.92
N PHE A 32 3.66 -18.96 -37.45
CA PHE A 32 2.87 -17.72 -37.42
C PHE A 32 2.66 -17.19 -38.84
N ARG A 33 1.41 -17.07 -39.26
CA ARG A 33 1.02 -16.56 -40.58
C ARG A 33 0.16 -15.32 -40.46
N TRP A 34 0.33 -14.40 -41.39
CA TRP A 34 -0.50 -13.20 -41.49
C TRP A 34 -0.78 -12.90 -42.98
N GLU A 35 -1.91 -12.28 -43.23
CA GLU A 35 -2.34 -11.83 -44.54
C GLU A 35 -2.81 -10.39 -44.44
N CYS A 36 -2.49 -9.58 -45.41
CA CYS A 36 -2.90 -8.19 -45.51
C CYS A 36 -3.58 -7.97 -46.85
N TYR A 37 -4.78 -7.44 -46.85
CA TYR A 37 -5.46 -7.04 -48.08
C TYR A 37 -6.18 -5.71 -47.90
N SER A 38 -6.22 -4.95 -48.99
CA SER A 38 -6.89 -3.65 -49.04
C SER A 38 -8.32 -3.82 -49.55
N LEU A 39 -9.25 -3.30 -48.79
CA LEU A 39 -10.62 -3.04 -49.20
C LEU A 39 -10.81 -1.55 -49.40
N ILE A 40 -11.70 -1.12 -50.32
CA ILE A 40 -11.93 0.23 -50.87
C ILE A 40 -11.62 1.43 -49.92
N SER A 41 -11.63 1.27 -48.64
CA SER A 41 -11.27 2.31 -47.66
C SER A 41 -10.64 1.74 -46.38
N ARG A 42 -10.22 0.48 -46.40
CA ARG A 42 -9.77 -0.21 -45.18
C ARG A 42 -8.63 -1.16 -45.47
N LEU A 43 -7.64 -1.15 -44.60
CA LEU A 43 -6.62 -2.18 -44.58
C LEU A 43 -7.07 -3.27 -43.60
N VAL A 44 -7.15 -4.51 -44.06
CA VAL A 44 -7.54 -5.66 -43.24
C VAL A 44 -6.32 -6.52 -42.98
N LEU A 45 -5.98 -6.67 -41.73
CA LEU A 45 -4.90 -7.52 -41.26
C LEU A 45 -5.51 -8.79 -40.63
N VAL A 46 -5.13 -9.93 -41.16
CA VAL A 46 -5.54 -11.24 -40.64
C VAL A 46 -4.36 -11.92 -40.01
N LEU A 47 -4.47 -12.22 -38.73
CA LEU A 47 -3.40 -12.86 -37.95
C LEU A 47 -3.85 -14.29 -37.61
N LYS A 48 -2.97 -15.27 -37.89
CA LYS A 48 -3.16 -16.68 -37.53
C LYS A 48 -2.20 -17.03 -36.41
N PHE A 49 -2.76 -17.56 -35.32
CA PHE A 49 -1.98 -17.98 -34.16
C PHE A 49 -1.97 -19.51 -34.10
N PRO A 50 -0.80 -20.15 -34.11
CA PRO A 50 -0.70 -21.61 -34.20
C PRO A 50 -1.07 -22.34 -32.91
N ARG A 51 -1.03 -21.66 -31.79
CA ARG A 51 -1.30 -22.24 -30.46
C ARG A 51 -2.19 -21.33 -29.64
N GLU A 52 -2.85 -21.89 -28.68
CA GLU A 52 -3.49 -21.14 -27.60
C GLU A 52 -2.44 -20.32 -26.80
N GLY A 53 -2.87 -19.20 -26.28
CA GLY A 53 -2.00 -18.31 -25.53
C GLY A 53 -2.42 -16.86 -25.58
N CYS A 54 -1.66 -16.00 -24.92
CA CYS A 54 -1.80 -14.55 -25.01
C CYS A 54 -0.65 -13.99 -25.85
N TYR A 55 -1.00 -13.29 -26.89
CA TYR A 55 -0.06 -12.68 -27.82
C TYR A 55 -0.19 -11.16 -27.75
N ARG A 56 0.93 -10.46 -27.78
CA ARG A 56 0.95 -9.01 -27.98
C ARG A 56 1.22 -8.73 -29.45
N ALA A 57 0.33 -8.00 -30.08
CA ALA A 57 0.48 -7.57 -31.45
C ALA A 57 0.74 -6.07 -31.49
N THR A 58 1.80 -5.66 -32.18
CA THR A 58 2.12 -4.25 -32.42
C THR A 58 2.08 -3.99 -33.92
N VAL A 59 1.22 -3.09 -34.35
CA VAL A 59 1.13 -2.68 -35.75
C VAL A 59 1.81 -1.32 -35.89
N SER A 60 2.86 -1.27 -36.71
CA SER A 60 3.62 -0.07 -36.96
C SER A 60 3.62 0.28 -38.44
N TYR A 61 3.66 1.58 -38.75
CA TYR A 61 3.83 2.11 -40.09
C TYR A 61 5.05 3.05 -40.11
N LYS A 62 5.97 2.82 -40.98
CA LYS A 62 7.24 3.57 -41.08
C LYS A 62 7.99 3.70 -39.74
N GLY A 63 7.98 2.63 -38.93
CA GLY A 63 8.65 2.60 -37.63
C GLY A 63 7.88 3.21 -36.48
N GLN A 64 6.74 3.84 -36.72
CA GLN A 64 5.87 4.39 -35.68
C GLN A 64 4.64 3.48 -35.44
N THR A 65 4.35 3.20 -34.19
CA THR A 65 3.14 2.44 -33.84
C THR A 65 1.90 3.27 -34.14
N ILE A 66 1.00 2.71 -34.95
CA ILE A 66 -0.26 3.40 -35.28
C ILE A 66 -1.15 3.55 -34.04
N GLN A 67 -2.04 4.54 -34.05
CA GLN A 67 -2.98 4.74 -32.94
C GLN A 67 -3.76 3.46 -32.66
N ASN A 68 -3.74 2.99 -31.40
CA ASN A 68 -4.28 1.69 -30.96
C ASN A 68 -3.65 0.47 -31.66
N GLY A 69 -2.47 0.61 -32.25
CA GLY A 69 -1.75 -0.48 -32.91
C GLY A 69 -1.05 -1.45 -31.97
N ASP A 70 -1.08 -1.23 -30.67
CA ASP A 70 -0.54 -2.11 -29.65
C ASP A 70 -1.70 -2.75 -28.86
N PHE A 71 -1.90 -4.06 -29.01
CA PHE A 71 -3.02 -4.77 -28.42
C PHE A 71 -2.70 -6.23 -28.11
N HIS A 72 -3.49 -6.83 -27.22
CA HIS A 72 -3.35 -8.24 -26.88
C HIS A 72 -4.42 -9.08 -27.54
N VAL A 73 -4.01 -10.26 -27.99
CA VAL A 73 -4.88 -11.28 -28.57
C VAL A 73 -4.83 -12.51 -27.70
N ILE A 74 -6.00 -12.99 -27.24
CA ILE A 74 -6.13 -14.18 -26.43
C ILE A 74 -6.71 -15.29 -27.31
N ILE A 75 -5.97 -16.38 -27.44
CA ILE A 75 -6.44 -17.58 -28.14
C ILE A 75 -6.80 -18.62 -27.09
N LEU A 76 -8.07 -18.99 -27.04
CA LEU A 76 -8.63 -19.94 -26.08
C LEU A 76 -8.64 -21.36 -26.65
N ASN A 77 -8.53 -22.36 -25.78
CA ASN A 77 -8.80 -23.75 -26.15
C ASN A 77 -10.31 -24.03 -26.22
N GLN A 78 -10.69 -25.27 -26.62
CA GLN A 78 -12.09 -25.61 -26.80
C GLN A 78 -12.90 -25.59 -25.49
N GLU A 79 -12.31 -26.05 -24.39
CA GLU A 79 -12.96 -26.06 -23.08
C GLU A 79 -13.20 -24.66 -22.55
N GLU A 80 -12.22 -23.81 -22.66
CA GLU A 80 -12.34 -22.40 -22.28
C GLU A 80 -13.35 -21.65 -23.14
N SER A 81 -13.33 -21.92 -24.45
CA SER A 81 -14.33 -21.37 -25.38
C SER A 81 -15.75 -21.79 -25.00
N PHE A 82 -15.95 -23.07 -24.62
CA PHE A 82 -17.22 -23.56 -24.11
C PHE A 82 -17.65 -22.87 -22.81
N MET A 83 -16.72 -22.73 -21.86
CA MET A 83 -16.97 -22.01 -20.59
C MET A 83 -17.38 -20.56 -20.82
N VAL A 84 -16.71 -19.88 -21.75
CA VAL A 84 -17.03 -18.51 -22.16
C VAL A 84 -18.44 -18.45 -22.76
N GLN A 85 -18.78 -19.35 -23.67
CA GLN A 85 -20.12 -19.41 -24.27
C GLN A 85 -21.23 -19.65 -23.24
N LYS A 86 -20.99 -20.55 -22.27
CA LYS A 86 -21.91 -20.82 -21.15
C LYS A 86 -22.12 -19.57 -20.27
N ASN A 87 -21.08 -18.81 -20.02
CA ASN A 87 -21.17 -17.58 -19.22
C ASN A 87 -21.84 -16.44 -19.98
N VAL A 88 -21.64 -16.35 -21.29
CA VAL A 88 -22.35 -15.42 -22.18
C VAL A 88 -23.83 -15.69 -22.17
N ALA A 89 -24.23 -16.96 -22.26
CA ALA A 89 -25.65 -17.36 -22.21
C ALA A 89 -26.32 -16.94 -20.89
N LYS A 90 -25.58 -16.84 -19.80
CA LYS A 90 -26.06 -16.35 -18.49
C LYS A 90 -26.10 -14.81 -18.36
N LYS A 91 -25.87 -14.05 -19.43
CA LYS A 91 -25.81 -12.58 -19.46
C LYS A 91 -24.76 -11.97 -18.54
N ASN A 92 -23.71 -12.70 -18.22
CA ASN A 92 -22.58 -12.15 -17.47
C ASN A 92 -21.85 -11.11 -18.32
N LYS A 93 -21.26 -10.09 -17.67
CA LYS A 93 -20.46 -9.08 -18.37
C LYS A 93 -19.29 -9.74 -19.10
N CYS A 94 -19.21 -9.53 -20.40
CA CYS A 94 -18.23 -10.15 -21.27
C CYS A 94 -17.53 -9.10 -22.11
N TYR A 95 -16.28 -9.40 -22.49
CA TYR A 95 -15.57 -8.62 -23.49
C TYR A 95 -15.72 -9.29 -24.85
N GLU A 96 -16.02 -8.49 -25.89
CA GLU A 96 -16.13 -9.02 -27.25
C GLU A 96 -14.75 -9.46 -27.76
N VAL A 97 -14.57 -10.74 -27.99
CA VAL A 97 -13.38 -11.34 -28.59
C VAL A 97 -13.79 -12.09 -29.84
N LYS A 98 -13.09 -11.89 -30.93
CA LYS A 98 -13.25 -12.72 -32.12
C LYS A 98 -12.33 -13.93 -32.03
N LEU A 99 -12.90 -15.09 -31.88
CA LEU A 99 -12.19 -16.36 -32.01
C LEU A 99 -12.15 -16.78 -33.47
N LEU A 100 -10.91 -17.00 -33.95
CA LEU A 100 -10.69 -17.70 -35.21
C LEU A 100 -10.42 -19.15 -34.87
N ALA A 101 -11.38 -20.01 -35.15
CA ALA A 101 -11.18 -21.46 -35.02
C ALA A 101 -10.25 -21.91 -36.15
N LEU A 102 -9.14 -22.52 -35.80
CA LEU A 102 -8.21 -23.18 -36.72
C LEU A 102 -8.77 -24.61 -36.97
N ASN A 103 -9.66 -24.75 -37.96
CA ASN A 103 -10.00 -26.05 -38.50
C ASN A 103 -9.34 -26.20 -39.86
N GLY A 104 -8.19 -26.88 -39.88
CA GLY A 104 -7.45 -27.10 -41.10
C GLY A 104 -7.03 -25.83 -41.85
N GLU A 105 -6.68 -25.90 -43.08
CA GLU A 105 -6.18 -24.80 -43.89
C GLU A 105 -7.22 -23.78 -44.38
N ARG A 106 -8.49 -23.88 -43.91
CA ARG A 106 -9.55 -22.96 -44.34
C ARG A 106 -10.15 -22.16 -43.19
N TYR A 107 -10.25 -20.83 -43.40
CA TYR A 107 -10.91 -19.91 -42.49
C TYR A 107 -12.41 -20.21 -42.35
N GLN A 108 -12.88 -20.54 -41.18
CA GLN A 108 -14.29 -20.43 -40.86
C GLN A 108 -14.63 -18.94 -40.55
N LYS A 109 -15.85 -18.53 -40.93
CA LYS A 109 -16.39 -17.20 -40.64
C LYS A 109 -16.18 -16.86 -39.18
N SER A 110 -15.53 -15.70 -38.94
CA SER A 110 -15.28 -15.22 -37.57
C SER A 110 -16.61 -15.15 -36.80
N LYS A 111 -16.75 -15.97 -35.80
CA LYS A 111 -17.87 -15.91 -34.88
C LYS A 111 -17.53 -14.86 -33.80
N LYS A 112 -18.41 -13.90 -33.58
CA LYS A 112 -18.27 -13.04 -32.41
C LYS A 112 -18.45 -13.91 -31.17
N VAL A 113 -17.41 -14.01 -30.36
CA VAL A 113 -17.45 -14.72 -29.09
C VAL A 113 -17.16 -13.71 -28.01
N TYR A 114 -18.00 -13.67 -27.02
CA TYR A 114 -17.80 -12.84 -25.86
C TYR A 114 -16.98 -13.62 -24.84
N CYS A 115 -15.75 -13.19 -24.61
CA CYS A 115 -14.87 -13.83 -23.63
C CYS A 115 -15.20 -13.32 -22.23
N TYR A 116 -15.67 -14.19 -21.38
CA TYR A 116 -15.82 -13.90 -19.96
C TYR A 116 -14.45 -14.02 -19.28
N ILE A 117 -13.74 -12.91 -19.30
CA ILE A 117 -12.61 -12.69 -18.39
C ILE A 117 -13.19 -12.00 -17.18
N SER A 118 -12.97 -12.53 -15.97
CA SER A 118 -13.50 -11.87 -14.79
C SER A 118 -12.97 -10.43 -14.73
N PRO A 119 -13.77 -9.46 -14.32
CA PRO A 119 -13.30 -8.07 -14.15
C PRO A 119 -12.03 -7.96 -13.28
N LYS A 120 -11.89 -8.84 -12.30
CA LYS A 120 -10.72 -9.00 -11.44
C LYS A 120 -9.43 -9.29 -12.22
N GLN A 121 -9.47 -10.27 -13.10
CA GLN A 121 -8.30 -10.66 -13.91
C GLN A 121 -7.90 -9.53 -14.86
N LEU A 122 -8.88 -8.84 -15.46
CA LEU A 122 -8.59 -7.72 -16.35
C LEU A 122 -7.94 -6.56 -15.60
N THR A 123 -8.46 -6.21 -14.43
CA THR A 123 -7.90 -5.09 -13.65
C THR A 123 -6.53 -5.42 -13.09
N LEU A 124 -6.31 -6.65 -12.60
CA LEU A 124 -4.97 -7.05 -12.18
C LEU A 124 -3.96 -6.86 -13.32
N LYS A 125 -4.32 -7.26 -14.54
CA LYS A 125 -3.48 -7.05 -15.72
C LYS A 125 -3.24 -5.57 -16.03
N GLU A 126 -4.29 -4.75 -15.97
CA GLU A 126 -4.17 -3.31 -16.19
C GLU A 126 -3.32 -2.64 -15.12
N TYR A 127 -3.48 -3.06 -13.87
CA TYR A 127 -2.72 -2.56 -12.74
C TYR A 127 -1.24 -2.94 -12.87
N MET A 128 -0.93 -4.20 -13.19
CA MET A 128 0.45 -4.64 -13.40
C MET A 128 1.16 -3.83 -14.49
N TRP A 129 0.45 -3.40 -15.54
CA TRP A 129 1.05 -2.57 -16.59
C TRP A 129 1.39 -1.15 -16.17
N LYS A 130 0.95 -0.69 -15.03
CA LYS A 130 1.41 0.59 -14.47
C LYS A 130 2.84 0.50 -13.95
N PHE A 131 3.23 -0.65 -13.44
CA PHE A 131 4.52 -0.85 -12.78
C PHE A 131 5.54 -1.57 -13.67
N PHE A 132 5.09 -2.53 -14.47
CA PHE A 132 5.97 -3.29 -15.34
C PHE A 132 5.87 -2.80 -16.79
N PRO A 133 7.00 -2.64 -17.49
CA PRO A 133 6.98 -2.34 -18.90
C PRO A 133 6.16 -3.37 -19.68
N LYS A 134 5.22 -2.92 -20.50
CA LYS A 134 4.28 -3.81 -21.23
C LYS A 134 4.97 -4.88 -22.08
N HIS A 135 6.19 -4.61 -22.53
CA HIS A 135 6.98 -5.56 -23.32
C HIS A 135 7.61 -6.68 -22.51
N LEU A 136 7.70 -6.55 -21.19
CA LEU A 136 8.26 -7.58 -20.30
C LEU A 136 7.22 -8.57 -19.81
N ILE A 137 5.91 -8.25 -19.94
CA ILE A 137 4.84 -9.07 -19.38
C ILE A 137 3.99 -9.62 -20.52
N THR A 138 4.16 -10.89 -20.81
CA THR A 138 3.29 -11.61 -21.74
C THR A 138 2.74 -12.84 -21.03
N PHE A 139 1.47 -12.80 -20.65
CA PHE A 139 0.77 -13.96 -20.10
C PHE A 139 -0.64 -14.06 -20.67
N ARG A 140 -1.14 -15.28 -20.73
CA ARG A 140 -2.50 -15.58 -21.14
C ARG A 140 -3.46 -15.26 -20.00
N LEU A 141 -4.52 -14.55 -20.32
CA LEU A 141 -5.61 -14.27 -19.42
C LEU A 141 -6.88 -14.96 -19.94
N CYS A 142 -7.30 -16.01 -19.27
CA CYS A 142 -8.46 -16.81 -19.61
C CYS A 142 -9.25 -17.17 -18.34
N PRO A 143 -10.46 -17.76 -18.45
CA PRO A 143 -11.24 -18.10 -17.26
C PRO A 143 -10.53 -19.03 -16.26
N SER A 144 -9.61 -19.88 -16.74
CA SER A 144 -8.83 -20.79 -15.90
C SER A 144 -7.57 -20.18 -15.29
N THR A 145 -7.16 -18.98 -15.70
CA THR A 145 -5.95 -18.33 -15.17
C THR A 145 -6.03 -18.12 -13.67
N LYS A 146 -5.05 -18.67 -12.97
CA LYS A 146 -4.89 -18.55 -11.51
C LYS A 146 -3.74 -17.60 -11.19
N PHE A 147 -3.94 -16.85 -10.13
CA PHE A 147 -2.91 -15.99 -9.56
C PHE A 147 -2.56 -16.52 -8.18
N LYS A 148 -1.28 -16.78 -7.94
CA LYS A 148 -0.76 -17.26 -6.66
C LYS A 148 0.26 -16.24 -6.16
N PHE A 149 0.08 -15.75 -4.96
CA PHE A 149 1.06 -14.91 -4.29
C PHE A 149 1.88 -15.77 -3.34
N GLN A 150 3.17 -15.76 -3.51
CA GLN A 150 4.10 -16.39 -2.60
C GLN A 150 4.83 -15.29 -1.85
N SER A 151 4.40 -15.05 -0.61
CA SER A 151 5.17 -14.21 0.28
C SER A 151 6.37 -15.02 0.78
N SER A 152 7.52 -14.40 0.83
CA SER A 152 8.65 -14.98 1.51
C SER A 152 8.33 -15.06 3.01
N ARG A 153 8.13 -16.27 3.54
CA ARG A 153 8.04 -16.49 5.01
C ARG A 153 9.30 -16.08 5.72
N ASN A 154 10.41 -16.03 5.00
CA ASN A 154 11.67 -15.50 5.45
C ASN A 154 11.90 -14.16 4.73
N ILE A 155 11.46 -13.08 5.34
CA ILE A 155 11.73 -11.70 4.88
C ILE A 155 13.22 -11.47 4.62
N LEU A 156 14.06 -12.28 5.23
CA LEU A 156 15.52 -12.27 5.09
C LEU A 156 16.05 -12.96 3.83
N GLN A 157 15.27 -13.76 3.10
CA GLN A 157 15.83 -14.68 2.10
C GLN A 157 15.13 -14.73 0.74
N GLY A 158 14.18 -13.89 0.44
CA GLY A 158 13.57 -13.93 -0.89
C GLY A 158 12.62 -12.80 -1.19
N ASP A 159 12.60 -12.41 -2.46
CA ASP A 159 11.64 -11.44 -2.96
C ASP A 159 10.24 -12.07 -3.05
N PRO A 160 9.16 -11.29 -2.82
CA PRO A 160 7.81 -11.78 -3.03
C PRO A 160 7.57 -12.07 -4.51
N ILE A 161 6.91 -13.18 -4.79
CA ILE A 161 6.67 -13.66 -6.15
C ILE A 161 5.16 -13.70 -6.41
N LEU A 162 4.73 -13.10 -7.52
CA LEU A 162 3.40 -13.32 -8.06
C LEU A 162 3.48 -14.31 -9.22
N VAL A 163 2.87 -15.48 -9.03
CA VAL A 163 2.82 -16.53 -10.04
C VAL A 163 1.50 -16.45 -10.79
N ILE A 164 1.57 -16.43 -12.11
CA ILE A 164 0.42 -16.43 -13.02
C ILE A 164 0.44 -17.74 -13.79
N ASP A 165 -0.59 -18.58 -13.56
CA ASP A 165 -0.75 -19.90 -14.12
C ASP A 165 -2.05 -19.96 -14.92
N ASP A 166 -1.97 -20.16 -16.22
CA ASP A 166 -3.13 -20.31 -17.10
C ASP A 166 -3.52 -21.78 -17.33
N GLY A 167 -2.77 -22.71 -16.73
CA GLY A 167 -2.99 -24.15 -16.84
C GLY A 167 -2.54 -24.79 -18.17
N CYS A 168 -2.07 -23.98 -19.13
CA CYS A 168 -1.70 -24.44 -20.48
C CYS A 168 -0.28 -24.11 -20.87
N GLN A 169 0.29 -23.05 -20.31
CA GLN A 169 1.65 -22.58 -20.57
C GLN A 169 2.50 -22.67 -19.30
N GLN A 170 3.78 -22.50 -19.47
CA GLN A 170 4.67 -22.37 -18.31
C GLN A 170 4.21 -21.19 -17.45
N GLU A 171 4.16 -21.40 -16.15
CA GLU A 171 3.82 -20.37 -15.18
C GLU A 171 4.72 -19.13 -15.39
N VAL A 172 4.10 -17.96 -15.30
CA VAL A 172 4.83 -16.68 -15.36
C VAL A 172 5.06 -16.21 -13.95
N GLU A 173 6.33 -16.14 -13.56
CA GLU A 173 6.74 -15.61 -12.27
C GLU A 173 7.10 -14.13 -12.41
N LEU A 174 6.45 -13.29 -11.62
CA LEU A 174 6.78 -11.88 -11.50
C LEU A 174 7.51 -11.66 -10.18
N ILE A 175 8.81 -11.45 -10.31
CA ILE A 175 9.69 -11.15 -9.19
C ILE A 175 10.01 -9.66 -9.25
N SER A 176 9.89 -8.96 -8.15
CA SER A 176 10.30 -7.58 -8.04
C SER A 176 11.13 -7.42 -6.78
N GLN A 177 12.30 -6.80 -6.91
CA GLN A 177 13.09 -6.35 -5.76
C GLN A 177 12.34 -5.28 -4.96
N ASP A 178 11.43 -4.58 -5.63
CA ASP A 178 10.49 -3.69 -5.00
C ASP A 178 9.25 -4.48 -4.55
N ARG A 179 9.25 -4.86 -3.28
CA ARG A 179 8.14 -5.58 -2.63
C ARG A 179 6.80 -4.86 -2.81
N ASN A 180 6.82 -3.54 -2.97
CA ASN A 180 5.62 -2.74 -3.12
C ASN A 180 4.86 -3.04 -4.39
N ILE A 181 5.56 -3.23 -5.50
CA ILE A 181 4.93 -3.52 -6.78
C ILE A 181 4.14 -4.81 -6.67
N ILE A 182 4.72 -5.83 -6.07
CA ILE A 182 4.05 -7.12 -5.88
C ILE A 182 2.93 -7.01 -4.85
N ALA A 183 3.17 -6.34 -3.72
CA ALA A 183 2.16 -6.15 -2.69
C ALA A 183 0.97 -5.34 -3.21
N ALA A 184 1.20 -4.23 -3.91
CA ALA A 184 0.16 -3.40 -4.51
C ALA A 184 -0.65 -4.17 -5.56
N THR A 185 0.03 -4.95 -6.42
CA THR A 185 -0.62 -5.79 -7.43
C THR A 185 -1.51 -6.85 -6.77
N PHE A 186 -1.02 -7.49 -5.73
CA PHE A 186 -1.77 -8.49 -4.99
C PHE A 186 -2.93 -7.89 -4.20
N THR A 187 -2.73 -6.72 -3.60
CA THR A 187 -3.77 -5.95 -2.92
C THR A 187 -4.93 -5.65 -3.86
N GLN A 188 -4.67 -5.12 -5.04
CA GLN A 188 -5.71 -4.86 -6.04
C GLN A 188 -6.43 -6.13 -6.51
N PHE A 189 -5.73 -7.24 -6.55
CA PHE A 189 -6.35 -8.53 -6.85
C PHE A 189 -7.27 -9.00 -5.72
N LEU A 190 -6.84 -8.90 -4.46
CA LEU A 190 -7.64 -9.26 -3.29
C LEU A 190 -8.87 -8.36 -3.16
N LEU A 191 -8.70 -7.05 -3.26
CA LEU A 191 -9.80 -6.08 -3.17
C LEU A 191 -10.93 -6.41 -4.16
N LYS A 192 -10.59 -6.82 -5.36
CA LYS A 192 -11.59 -7.27 -6.33
C LYS A 192 -12.22 -8.62 -6.03
N ASN A 193 -11.56 -9.45 -5.22
CA ASN A 193 -12.18 -10.65 -4.68
C ASN A 193 -13.26 -10.34 -3.63
N ILE A 194 -13.20 -9.18 -2.99
CA ILE A 194 -14.16 -8.75 -1.97
C ILE A 194 -15.49 -8.28 -2.60
N GLY A 195 -15.52 -7.94 -3.86
CA GLY A 195 -16.77 -7.63 -4.56
C GLY A 195 -16.91 -6.18 -5.04
N GLY A 196 -15.90 -5.34 -4.89
CA GLY A 196 -15.77 -4.08 -5.63
C GLY A 196 -16.27 -2.81 -4.94
N SER A 197 -16.82 -2.84 -3.75
CA SER A 197 -16.89 -1.65 -2.91
C SER A 197 -15.67 -1.68 -1.98
N GLU A 198 -14.71 -0.84 -2.25
CA GLU A 198 -13.40 -0.86 -1.60
C GLU A 198 -13.40 0.02 -0.34
N THR A 199 -14.44 -0.06 0.46
CA THR A 199 -14.47 0.67 1.73
C THR A 199 -13.55 0.00 2.76
N PHE A 200 -13.04 0.77 3.71
CA PHE A 200 -12.27 0.22 4.83
C PHE A 200 -13.04 -0.89 5.56
N LYS A 201 -14.35 -0.74 5.70
CA LYS A 201 -15.21 -1.74 6.33
C LYS A 201 -15.21 -3.07 5.57
N ASP A 202 -15.28 -3.03 4.24
CA ASP A 202 -15.23 -4.25 3.43
C ASP A 202 -13.88 -4.96 3.54
N LYS A 203 -12.79 -4.18 3.54
CA LYS A 203 -11.43 -4.70 3.78
C LYS A 203 -11.29 -5.31 5.17
N GLN A 204 -11.80 -4.66 6.18
CA GLN A 204 -11.79 -5.12 7.57
C GLN A 204 -12.58 -6.43 7.72
N ASP A 205 -13.79 -6.51 7.17
CA ASP A 205 -14.62 -7.72 7.23
C ASP A 205 -13.95 -8.90 6.52
N PHE A 206 -13.36 -8.65 5.35
CA PHE A 206 -12.58 -9.65 4.64
C PHE A 206 -11.35 -10.11 5.45
N PHE A 207 -10.57 -9.17 5.98
CA PHE A 207 -9.41 -9.46 6.81
C PHE A 207 -9.79 -10.34 8.00
N GLN A 208 -10.82 -9.94 8.76
CA GLN A 208 -11.30 -10.69 9.91
C GLN A 208 -11.78 -12.09 9.54
N HIS A 209 -12.47 -12.24 8.40
CA HIS A 209 -12.91 -13.53 7.90
C HIS A 209 -11.72 -14.45 7.59
N GLU A 210 -10.73 -13.95 6.85
CA GLU A 210 -9.57 -14.75 6.45
C GLU A 210 -8.67 -15.09 7.65
N VAL A 211 -8.48 -14.19 8.62
CA VAL A 211 -7.74 -14.47 9.85
C VAL A 211 -8.43 -15.59 10.65
N ARG A 212 -9.77 -15.53 10.84
CA ARG A 212 -10.52 -16.60 11.49
C ARG A 212 -10.38 -17.93 10.78
N LYS A 213 -10.44 -17.92 9.45
CA LYS A 213 -10.27 -19.12 8.62
C LYS A 213 -8.87 -19.73 8.75
N TYR A 214 -7.84 -18.89 8.85
CA TYR A 214 -6.46 -19.33 9.01
C TYR A 214 -6.22 -20.04 10.35
N HIS A 215 -6.87 -19.60 11.43
CA HIS A 215 -6.66 -20.07 12.81
C HIS A 215 -7.81 -20.94 13.38
N GLN A 216 -8.53 -21.66 12.58
CA GLN A 216 -9.87 -22.28 12.84
C GLN A 216 -10.12 -23.09 14.12
N LYS A 217 -9.16 -23.40 14.99
CA LYS A 217 -9.39 -24.45 15.99
C LYS A 217 -9.04 -24.14 17.46
N HIS A 218 -8.50 -23.00 17.82
CA HIS A 218 -7.87 -22.83 19.15
C HIS A 218 -8.51 -21.81 20.07
N PHE A 219 -9.57 -21.16 19.64
CA PHE A 219 -10.15 -20.00 20.34
C PHE A 219 -10.75 -20.30 21.73
N HIS A 220 -11.27 -21.50 21.95
CA HIS A 220 -11.94 -21.84 23.23
C HIS A 220 -10.97 -22.32 24.31
N ASP A 221 -9.74 -22.61 23.95
CA ASP A 221 -8.74 -23.06 24.91
C ASP A 221 -8.18 -21.85 25.67
N LYS A 222 -7.91 -22.04 26.95
CA LYS A 222 -7.31 -21.03 27.82
C LYS A 222 -5.84 -21.30 28.06
N ILE A 223 -5.07 -20.25 28.23
CA ILE A 223 -3.69 -20.32 28.66
C ILE A 223 -3.43 -19.28 29.74
N PHE A 224 -2.78 -19.71 30.83
CA PHE A 224 -2.53 -18.88 31.98
C PHE A 224 -1.17 -18.21 31.86
N ILE A 225 -1.12 -16.89 32.08
CA ILE A 225 0.09 -16.07 32.03
C ILE A 225 0.25 -15.36 33.37
N LYS A 226 1.33 -15.65 34.08
CA LYS A 226 1.64 -15.02 35.37
C LYS A 226 2.70 -13.96 35.20
N VAL A 227 2.40 -12.72 35.54
CA VAL A 227 3.29 -11.57 35.33
C VAL A 227 3.45 -10.75 36.60
N THR A 228 4.55 -10.02 36.67
CA THR A 228 4.87 -9.11 37.78
C THR A 228 4.79 -7.66 37.24
N ARG A 229 4.11 -6.77 37.94
CA ARG A 229 3.95 -5.36 37.49
C ARG A 229 5.29 -4.62 37.39
N GLU A 230 6.16 -4.81 38.38
CA GLU A 230 7.46 -4.11 38.44
C GLU A 230 8.39 -4.50 37.28
N SER A 231 8.23 -5.71 36.74
CA SER A 231 9.03 -6.22 35.60
C SER A 231 8.12 -6.76 34.50
N LEU A 232 7.08 -6.02 34.15
CA LEU A 232 6.00 -6.48 33.29
C LEU A 232 6.49 -6.96 31.92
N LEU A 233 7.32 -6.17 31.25
CA LEU A 233 7.81 -6.53 29.91
C LEU A 233 8.66 -7.81 29.97
N GLU A 234 9.57 -7.90 30.93
CA GLU A 234 10.46 -9.04 31.07
C GLU A 234 9.70 -10.31 31.48
N SER A 235 8.79 -10.21 32.49
CA SER A 235 7.97 -11.34 32.93
C SER A 235 7.03 -11.83 31.83
N SER A 236 6.37 -10.92 31.10
CA SER A 236 5.51 -11.27 29.97
C SER A 236 6.29 -11.96 28.85
N PHE A 237 7.46 -11.45 28.49
CA PHE A 237 8.34 -12.06 27.49
C PHE A 237 8.80 -13.44 27.94
N LYS A 238 9.20 -13.62 29.21
CA LYS A 238 9.66 -14.89 29.77
C LYS A 238 8.56 -15.96 29.74
N GLU A 239 7.36 -15.61 30.14
CA GLU A 239 6.19 -16.51 30.15
C GLU A 239 5.80 -16.96 28.72
N THR A 240 5.86 -16.06 27.76
CA THR A 240 5.38 -16.35 26.40
C THR A 240 6.47 -16.79 25.40
N LYS A 241 7.76 -16.79 25.80
CA LYS A 241 8.88 -17.10 24.88
C LYS A 241 8.83 -18.50 24.25
N SER A 242 8.21 -19.46 24.94
CA SER A 242 8.05 -20.85 24.48
C SER A 242 6.74 -21.09 23.72
N PHE A 243 5.86 -20.07 23.61
CA PHE A 243 4.57 -20.22 22.97
C PHE A 243 4.73 -20.41 21.46
N GLY A 244 4.09 -21.47 20.95
CA GLY A 244 3.87 -21.62 19.52
C GLY A 244 2.65 -20.84 19.04
N VAL A 245 2.41 -20.85 17.72
CA VAL A 245 1.24 -20.18 17.11
C VAL A 245 -0.07 -20.62 17.75
N SER A 246 -0.20 -21.92 18.04
CA SER A 246 -1.40 -22.48 18.70
C SER A 246 -1.63 -21.86 20.07
N ASP A 247 -0.58 -21.62 20.86
CA ASP A 247 -0.70 -21.02 22.19
C ASP A 247 -1.07 -19.54 22.09
N TRP A 248 -0.50 -18.82 21.14
CA TRP A 248 -0.86 -17.43 20.87
C TRP A 248 -2.32 -17.27 20.41
N CYS A 249 -2.93 -18.29 19.83
CA CYS A 249 -4.34 -18.28 19.45
C CYS A 249 -5.32 -18.61 20.58
N LYS A 250 -4.81 -19.06 21.73
CA LYS A 250 -5.66 -19.34 22.90
C LYS A 250 -6.12 -18.05 23.61
N ASN A 251 -7.17 -18.16 24.40
CA ASN A 251 -7.61 -17.06 25.26
C ASN A 251 -6.66 -16.91 26.46
N PHE A 252 -6.04 -15.74 26.60
CA PHE A 252 -5.11 -15.45 27.68
C PHE A 252 -5.88 -15.16 28.97
N GLU A 253 -5.55 -15.88 30.04
CA GLU A 253 -5.94 -15.56 31.42
C GLU A 253 -4.73 -15.02 32.17
N ILE A 254 -4.80 -13.75 32.53
CA ILE A 254 -3.70 -13.02 33.14
C ILE A 254 -3.84 -13.03 34.67
N THR A 255 -2.73 -13.29 35.34
CA THR A 255 -2.61 -13.17 36.79
C THR A 255 -1.41 -12.28 37.12
N PHE A 256 -1.64 -11.18 37.81
CA PHE A 256 -0.57 -10.37 38.38
C PHE A 256 -0.14 -11.00 39.72
N ILE A 257 1.13 -11.36 39.84
CA ILE A 257 1.67 -11.99 41.02
C ILE A 257 1.57 -11.03 42.22
N GLY A 258 0.99 -11.50 43.30
CA GLY A 258 0.78 -10.69 44.52
C GLY A 258 -0.54 -9.93 44.54
N GLU A 259 -1.38 -10.07 43.53
CA GLU A 259 -2.73 -9.46 43.51
C GLU A 259 -3.81 -10.54 43.57
N GLU A 260 -4.88 -10.24 44.31
CA GLU A 260 -6.08 -11.07 44.33
C GLU A 260 -7.06 -10.61 43.26
N GLY A 261 -7.37 -11.47 42.30
CA GLY A 261 -8.33 -11.16 41.24
C GLY A 261 -8.60 -12.35 40.32
N ILE A 262 -9.85 -12.46 39.87
CA ILE A 262 -10.22 -13.41 38.82
C ILE A 262 -10.36 -12.63 37.52
N ASP A 263 -9.69 -13.10 36.46
CA ASP A 263 -9.76 -12.45 35.15
C ASP A 263 -11.08 -12.72 34.43
N TRP A 264 -12.02 -11.78 34.56
CA TRP A 264 -13.26 -11.71 33.76
C TRP A 264 -13.07 -10.95 32.44
N GLY A 265 -11.82 -10.83 31.95
CA GLY A 265 -11.43 -10.09 30.76
C GLY A 265 -10.93 -8.67 31.03
N GLY A 266 -11.02 -8.18 32.27
CA GLY A 266 -10.50 -6.88 32.69
C GLY A 266 -8.98 -6.88 32.81
N LEU A 267 -8.42 -7.86 33.52
CA LEU A 267 -6.98 -8.03 33.71
C LEU A 267 -6.26 -8.27 32.39
N ARG A 268 -6.87 -9.00 31.46
CA ARG A 268 -6.33 -9.21 30.12
C ARG A 268 -6.22 -7.90 29.33
N ARG A 269 -7.26 -7.06 29.35
CA ARG A 269 -7.22 -5.74 28.67
C ARG A 269 -6.16 -4.84 29.29
N GLU A 270 -6.12 -4.77 30.60
CA GLU A 270 -5.10 -4.03 31.33
C GLU A 270 -3.68 -4.51 30.98
N TRP A 271 -3.48 -5.82 30.94
CA TRP A 271 -2.19 -6.38 30.54
C TRP A 271 -1.77 -5.96 29.13
N PHE A 272 -2.68 -6.00 28.14
CA PHE A 272 -2.38 -5.53 26.80
C PHE A 272 -2.02 -4.05 26.78
N GLU A 273 -2.75 -3.20 27.49
CA GLU A 273 -2.44 -1.77 27.59
C GLU A 273 -1.06 -1.53 28.20
N LEU A 274 -0.78 -2.17 29.30
CA LEU A 274 0.51 -2.03 30.00
C LEU A 274 1.68 -2.59 29.18
N VAL A 275 1.51 -3.73 28.52
CA VAL A 275 2.54 -4.31 27.65
C VAL A 275 2.77 -3.44 26.41
N CYS A 276 1.71 -2.91 25.78
CA CYS A 276 1.86 -1.96 24.68
C CYS A 276 2.60 -0.70 25.13
N SER A 277 2.26 -0.15 26.31
CA SER A 277 2.98 0.99 26.88
C SER A 277 4.45 0.64 27.11
N ALA A 278 4.74 -0.49 27.75
CA ALA A 278 6.13 -0.91 28.00
C ALA A 278 6.94 -1.14 26.72
N LEU A 279 6.31 -1.61 25.64
CA LEU A 279 6.97 -1.85 24.34
C LEU A 279 7.18 -0.57 23.54
N PHE A 280 6.16 0.30 23.50
CA PHE A 280 6.09 1.40 22.54
C PHE A 280 6.32 2.79 23.16
N ASP A 281 6.46 2.90 24.48
CA ASP A 281 6.88 4.16 25.10
C ASP A 281 8.30 4.51 24.66
N PRO A 282 8.53 5.70 24.05
CA PRO A 282 9.86 6.13 23.62
C PRO A 282 10.90 6.15 24.72
N GLU A 283 10.51 6.35 25.99
CA GLU A 283 11.42 6.37 27.13
C GLU A 283 12.06 5.01 27.39
N ASN A 284 11.41 3.92 26.98
CA ASN A 284 11.92 2.55 27.12
C ASN A 284 12.95 2.17 26.04
N LEU A 285 13.15 3.01 25.01
CA LEU A 285 14.18 2.88 23.97
C LEU A 285 14.13 1.60 23.14
N LEU A 286 13.03 0.85 23.13
CA LEU A 286 12.78 -0.19 22.14
C LEU A 286 12.27 0.44 20.84
N PHE A 287 11.37 1.39 20.98
CA PHE A 287 10.96 2.33 19.95
C PHE A 287 11.33 3.73 20.40
N HIS A 288 11.60 4.62 19.48
CA HIS A 288 11.97 5.99 19.78
C HIS A 288 11.15 6.97 18.93
N SER A 289 11.02 8.20 19.42
CA SER A 289 10.47 9.31 18.62
C SER A 289 11.59 10.09 17.97
N PHE A 290 11.33 10.69 16.81
CA PHE A 290 12.25 11.64 16.21
C PHE A 290 12.32 12.91 17.06
N LYS A 291 13.48 13.56 17.11
CA LYS A 291 13.76 14.67 18.06
C LYS A 291 12.74 15.82 18.05
N SER A 292 12.14 16.09 16.90
CA SER A 292 11.17 17.16 16.72
C SER A 292 9.72 16.71 16.84
N ASP A 293 9.49 15.42 17.08
CA ASP A 293 8.15 14.89 17.11
C ASP A 293 7.40 15.33 18.38
N LYS A 294 6.35 16.12 18.17
CA LYS A 294 5.43 16.56 19.21
C LYS A 294 4.16 15.69 19.29
N GLN A 295 4.02 14.75 18.38
CA GLN A 295 2.84 13.89 18.27
C GLN A 295 3.02 12.55 18.99
N GLY A 296 4.23 12.21 19.39
CA GLY A 296 4.57 10.95 20.05
C GLY A 296 4.57 9.76 19.09
N LEU A 297 4.92 9.99 17.81
CA LEU A 297 5.10 8.93 16.84
C LEU A 297 6.32 8.08 17.19
N VAL A 298 6.16 6.76 17.09
CA VAL A 298 7.25 5.83 17.41
C VAL A 298 7.73 5.06 16.19
N HIS A 299 9.05 4.91 16.14
CA HIS A 299 9.78 4.17 15.13
C HIS A 299 10.76 3.22 15.83
N PRO A 300 11.09 2.05 15.27
CA PRO A 300 12.06 1.17 15.90
C PRO A 300 13.38 1.89 16.21
N CYS A 301 13.93 1.64 17.41
CA CYS A 301 15.18 2.27 17.82
C CYS A 301 16.37 1.54 17.21
N PRO A 302 17.26 2.23 16.47
CA PRO A 302 18.42 1.58 15.87
C PRO A 302 19.40 1.06 16.95
N SER A 303 20.13 0.01 16.63
CA SER A 303 21.00 -0.72 17.58
C SER A 303 22.02 0.17 18.28
N TYR A 304 22.53 1.19 17.60
CA TYR A 304 23.54 2.12 18.15
C TYR A 304 22.98 3.15 19.15
N LYS A 305 21.64 3.26 19.26
CA LYS A 305 20.96 4.09 20.28
C LYS A 305 20.28 3.26 21.37
N ARG A 306 20.09 1.98 21.12
CA ARG A 306 19.34 1.09 22.00
C ARG A 306 20.22 0.51 23.10
N PRO A 307 19.73 0.42 24.34
CA PRO A 307 20.42 -0.28 25.43
C PRO A 307 20.71 -1.76 25.08
N SER A 308 21.86 -2.26 25.44
CA SER A 308 22.34 -3.59 25.08
C SER A 308 21.51 -4.77 25.63
N HIS A 309 20.74 -4.54 26.69
CA HIS A 309 19.83 -5.55 27.25
C HIS A 309 18.55 -5.73 26.41
N LEU A 310 18.14 -4.71 25.62
CA LEU A 310 16.99 -4.77 24.72
C LEU A 310 17.40 -5.45 23.40
N LYS A 311 17.32 -6.78 23.37
CA LYS A 311 17.71 -7.58 22.21
C LYS A 311 16.63 -7.63 21.14
N LEU A 312 16.98 -8.00 19.93
CA LEU A 312 16.06 -8.14 18.79
C LEU A 312 14.83 -9.02 19.06
N LYS A 313 14.94 -9.96 20.01
CA LYS A 313 13.81 -10.81 20.44
C LYS A 313 12.63 -10.02 21.01
N TYR A 314 12.86 -8.82 21.54
CA TYR A 314 11.77 -7.96 22.01
C TYR A 314 10.95 -7.37 20.86
N TYR A 315 11.56 -7.14 19.70
CA TYR A 315 10.83 -6.75 18.49
C TYR A 315 9.97 -7.88 17.95
N GLU A 316 10.49 -9.12 17.96
CA GLU A 316 9.68 -10.29 17.63
C GLU A 316 8.50 -10.45 18.59
N PHE A 317 8.72 -10.25 19.88
CA PHE A 317 7.66 -10.24 20.88
C PHE A 317 6.65 -9.11 20.65
N ALA A 318 7.11 -7.89 20.35
CA ALA A 318 6.23 -6.77 20.00
C ALA A 318 5.36 -7.08 18.77
N GLY A 319 5.94 -7.70 17.75
CA GLY A 319 5.20 -8.18 16.57
C GLY A 319 4.14 -9.21 16.93
N LYS A 320 4.44 -10.14 17.84
CA LYS A 320 3.46 -11.13 18.34
C LYS A 320 2.33 -10.49 19.14
N ILE A 321 2.62 -9.49 19.96
CA ILE A 321 1.61 -8.72 20.70
C ILE A 321 0.66 -8.02 19.72
N VAL A 322 1.19 -7.32 18.72
CA VAL A 322 0.36 -6.67 17.69
C VAL A 322 -0.44 -7.71 16.90
N GLY A 323 0.18 -8.81 16.50
CA GLY A 323 -0.50 -9.92 15.84
C GLY A 323 -1.63 -10.51 16.68
N LYS A 324 -1.42 -10.66 17.99
CA LYS A 324 -2.43 -11.13 18.93
C LYS A 324 -3.60 -10.14 19.05
N CYS A 325 -3.33 -8.83 19.12
CA CYS A 325 -4.39 -7.81 19.12
C CYS A 325 -5.25 -7.88 17.85
N LEU A 326 -4.63 -8.01 16.69
CA LEU A 326 -5.34 -8.14 15.40
C LEU A 326 -6.13 -9.44 15.32
N TYR A 327 -5.56 -10.54 15.79
CA TYR A 327 -6.23 -11.82 15.84
C TYR A 327 -7.47 -11.77 16.74
N GLU A 328 -7.35 -11.27 17.98
CA GLU A 328 -8.49 -11.17 18.90
C GLU A 328 -9.57 -10.21 18.37
N SER A 329 -9.19 -9.09 17.76
CA SER A 329 -10.14 -8.18 17.10
C SER A 329 -10.91 -8.85 15.97
N SER A 330 -10.34 -9.88 15.33
CA SER A 330 -11.02 -10.65 14.29
C SER A 330 -12.10 -11.59 14.84
N LEU A 331 -12.07 -11.93 16.14
CA LEU A 331 -12.99 -12.87 16.76
C LEU A 331 -14.34 -12.25 17.16
N GLY A 332 -14.44 -10.94 17.11
CA GLY A 332 -15.66 -10.18 17.38
C GLY A 332 -15.44 -8.99 18.32
N SER A 333 -16.46 -8.15 18.43
CA SER A 333 -16.39 -6.90 19.20
C SER A 333 -16.07 -7.10 20.69
N SER A 334 -16.53 -8.20 21.28
CA SER A 334 -16.28 -8.53 22.70
C SER A 334 -14.81 -8.83 23.00
N TYR A 335 -14.04 -9.21 21.96
CA TYR A 335 -12.62 -9.53 22.06
C TYR A 335 -11.72 -8.46 21.49
N ARG A 336 -12.31 -7.35 21.02
CA ARG A 336 -11.57 -6.29 20.35
C ARG A 336 -10.48 -5.76 21.27
N GLN A 337 -9.23 -5.90 20.79
CA GLN A 337 -8.04 -5.39 21.44
C GLN A 337 -7.35 -4.42 20.50
N LEU A 338 -7.09 -3.20 20.98
CA LEU A 338 -6.41 -2.17 20.22
C LEU A 338 -4.96 -2.06 20.65
N VAL A 339 -4.09 -1.74 19.69
CA VAL A 339 -2.69 -1.44 19.96
C VAL A 339 -2.58 0.00 20.45
N LYS A 340 -2.07 0.19 21.65
CA LYS A 340 -1.85 1.52 22.24
C LYS A 340 -0.48 2.05 21.84
N ALA A 341 -0.36 2.51 20.60
CA ALA A 341 0.84 3.13 20.06
C ALA A 341 0.48 4.06 18.91
N LYS A 342 1.34 5.02 18.62
CA LYS A 342 1.27 5.89 17.44
C LYS A 342 2.49 5.62 16.59
N PHE A 343 2.34 4.75 15.60
CA PHE A 343 3.47 4.38 14.75
C PHE A 343 3.77 5.43 13.67
N SER A 344 5.06 5.61 13.35
CA SER A 344 5.48 6.43 12.22
C SER A 344 4.90 5.88 10.90
N ARG A 345 4.63 6.76 9.95
CA ARG A 345 4.08 6.38 8.64
C ARG A 345 5.02 5.46 7.88
N SER A 346 6.30 5.73 7.93
CA SER A 346 7.31 4.88 7.30
C SER A 346 7.36 3.48 7.90
N PHE A 347 7.11 3.33 9.20
CA PHE A 347 7.04 2.01 9.84
C PHE A 347 5.79 1.24 9.38
N LEU A 348 4.61 1.89 9.42
CA LEU A 348 3.36 1.29 8.93
C LEU A 348 3.46 0.87 7.46
N ALA A 349 4.04 1.74 6.62
CA ALA A 349 4.28 1.44 5.21
C ALA A 349 5.13 0.18 5.03
N GLN A 350 6.19 0.02 5.82
CA GLN A 350 7.06 -1.16 5.76
C GLN A 350 6.35 -2.44 6.24
N LEU A 351 5.42 -2.36 7.18
CA LEU A 351 4.63 -3.52 7.61
C LEU A 351 3.75 -4.09 6.48
N ILE A 352 3.29 -3.25 5.59
CA ILE A 352 2.49 -3.65 4.42
C ILE A 352 3.32 -3.79 3.14
N GLY A 353 4.64 -3.61 3.23
CA GLY A 353 5.59 -3.83 2.14
C GLY A 353 5.73 -2.67 1.17
N LEU A 354 5.35 -1.45 1.57
CA LEU A 354 5.58 -0.24 0.77
C LEU A 354 7.02 0.26 0.92
N SER A 355 7.61 0.84 -0.14
CA SER A 355 8.94 1.44 -0.05
C SER A 355 8.87 2.84 0.57
N VAL A 356 9.92 3.13 1.32
CA VAL A 356 10.06 4.41 1.97
C VAL A 356 10.80 5.37 1.06
N HIS A 357 10.33 6.61 0.98
CA HIS A 357 10.94 7.68 0.23
C HIS A 357 10.96 8.99 1.06
N TYR A 358 11.67 10.00 0.60
CA TYR A 358 11.91 11.24 1.35
C TYR A 358 10.65 11.98 1.84
N LYS A 359 9.50 11.79 1.18
CA LYS A 359 8.25 12.44 1.58
C LYS A 359 7.74 11.96 2.94
N TYR A 360 8.11 10.75 3.37
CA TYR A 360 7.74 10.27 4.71
C TYR A 360 8.32 11.12 5.83
N PHE A 361 9.43 11.84 5.60
CA PHE A 361 9.96 12.76 6.59
C PHE A 361 8.99 13.88 6.95
N GLU A 362 8.09 14.28 6.05
CA GLU A 362 7.10 15.32 6.34
C GLU A 362 6.23 14.96 7.55
N HIS A 363 5.91 13.67 7.71
CA HIS A 363 5.13 13.16 8.82
C HIS A 363 5.98 12.69 9.99
N ASP A 364 7.06 11.96 9.70
CA ASP A 364 7.82 11.23 10.70
C ASP A 364 8.89 12.11 11.36
N ASP A 365 9.51 13.02 10.61
CA ASP A 365 10.54 13.95 11.10
C ASP A 365 10.37 15.34 10.45
N PRO A 366 9.36 16.13 10.88
CA PRO A 366 9.04 17.41 10.26
C PRO A 366 10.19 18.42 10.30
N GLU A 367 11.03 18.38 11.33
CA GLU A 367 12.19 19.28 11.43
C GLU A 367 13.21 18.98 10.34
N LEU A 368 13.56 17.71 10.16
CA LEU A 368 14.45 17.30 9.08
C LEU A 368 13.83 17.60 7.71
N TYR A 369 12.52 17.40 7.58
CA TYR A 369 11.83 17.72 6.34
C TYR A 369 11.97 19.20 5.98
N VAL A 370 11.68 20.10 6.90
CA VAL A 370 11.76 21.55 6.66
C VAL A 370 13.21 22.02 6.50
N SER A 371 14.11 21.61 7.39
CA SER A 371 15.48 22.10 7.44
C SER A 371 16.38 21.55 6.34
N LYS A 372 16.20 20.29 5.94
CA LYS A 372 17.08 19.62 4.97
C LYS A 372 16.34 19.26 3.67
N VAL A 373 15.22 18.54 3.76
CA VAL A 373 14.55 18.01 2.56
C VAL A 373 13.96 19.13 1.71
N LYS A 374 13.10 19.96 2.30
CA LYS A 374 12.47 21.09 1.62
C LYS A 374 13.50 22.09 1.12
N PHE A 375 14.49 22.37 1.95
CA PHE A 375 15.59 23.27 1.57
C PHE A 375 16.33 22.78 0.30
N ILE A 376 16.69 21.49 0.22
CA ILE A 376 17.35 20.89 -0.96
C ILE A 376 16.44 20.92 -2.18
N LEU A 377 15.14 20.65 -2.01
CA LEU A 377 14.19 20.65 -3.10
C LEU A 377 14.01 22.03 -3.74
N GLU A 378 13.87 23.07 -2.91
CA GLU A 378 13.51 24.41 -3.33
C GLU A 378 14.70 25.27 -3.79
N ASN A 379 15.93 24.87 -3.48
CA ASN A 379 17.11 25.66 -3.77
C ASN A 379 18.01 25.03 -4.84
N ASP A 380 18.84 25.89 -5.44
CA ASP A 380 19.92 25.49 -6.33
C ASP A 380 21.17 25.12 -5.52
N ILE A 381 21.37 23.80 -5.33
CA ILE A 381 22.42 23.26 -4.47
C ILE A 381 23.81 23.53 -5.00
N GLU A 382 23.97 23.59 -6.34
CA GLU A 382 25.28 23.81 -6.98
C GLU A 382 25.74 25.27 -6.79
N SER A 383 24.81 26.22 -6.88
CA SER A 383 25.14 27.63 -6.69
C SER A 383 25.57 27.97 -5.26
N MET A 384 25.12 27.19 -4.27
CA MET A 384 25.37 27.45 -2.85
C MET A 384 26.68 26.85 -2.33
N SER A 385 27.34 25.98 -3.09
CA SER A 385 28.65 25.37 -2.77
C SER A 385 28.71 24.67 -1.40
N PHE A 386 27.63 24.06 -0.92
CA PHE A 386 27.60 23.42 0.40
C PHE A 386 28.43 22.14 0.53
N GLY A 387 28.92 21.58 -0.56
CA GLY A 387 29.72 20.36 -0.52
C GLY A 387 29.00 19.16 0.07
N ILE A 388 27.72 18.97 -0.26
CA ILE A 388 26.92 17.83 0.21
C ILE A 388 27.29 16.61 -0.62
N TYR A 389 27.53 15.49 0.06
CA TYR A 389 27.81 14.19 -0.58
C TYR A 389 26.72 13.17 -0.23
N PHE A 390 26.75 12.00 -0.89
CA PHE A 390 25.82 10.91 -0.58
C PHE A 390 26.23 10.15 0.69
N THR A 391 26.35 10.90 1.78
CA THR A 391 26.73 10.39 3.11
C THR A 391 25.75 10.85 4.18
N GLU A 392 25.77 10.14 5.31
CA GLU A 392 25.03 10.50 6.51
C GLU A 392 25.89 10.27 7.75
N GLU A 393 25.90 11.21 8.66
CA GLU A 393 26.57 11.13 9.94
C GLU A 393 25.69 10.38 10.95
N VAL A 394 26.26 9.40 11.61
CA VAL A 394 25.58 8.56 12.62
C VAL A 394 26.07 8.94 14.00
N TYR A 395 25.14 9.25 14.88
CA TYR A 395 25.40 9.65 16.26
C TYR A 395 24.83 8.63 17.24
N ASP A 396 25.54 8.38 18.33
CA ASP A 396 25.06 7.56 19.44
C ASP A 396 23.98 8.27 20.29
N ALA A 397 23.51 7.60 21.33
CA ALA A 397 22.52 8.16 22.25
C ALA A 397 23.04 9.40 23.03
N SER A 398 24.35 9.54 23.19
CA SER A 398 24.98 10.70 23.85
C SER A 398 25.19 11.89 22.92
N GLY A 399 24.97 11.70 21.60
CA GLY A 399 25.25 12.71 20.58
C GLY A 399 26.68 12.72 20.08
N GLN A 400 27.48 11.70 20.40
CA GLN A 400 28.82 11.55 19.85
C GLN A 400 28.74 10.94 18.44
N LEU A 401 29.52 11.50 17.50
CA LEU A 401 29.67 10.97 16.17
C LEU A 401 30.31 9.58 16.23
N LEU A 402 29.63 8.56 15.70
CA LEU A 402 30.11 7.19 15.59
C LEU A 402 30.85 6.97 14.26
N GLU A 403 30.18 7.28 13.19
CA GLU A 403 30.68 7.05 11.83
C GLU A 403 29.95 7.93 10.82
N GLU A 404 30.54 8.08 9.64
CA GLU A 404 29.91 8.61 8.44
C GLU A 404 29.65 7.44 7.48
N VAL A 405 28.41 7.28 7.04
CA VAL A 405 27.97 6.13 6.23
C VAL A 405 27.68 6.57 4.80
N ASP A 406 28.16 5.80 3.84
CA ASP A 406 27.82 5.96 2.43
C ASP A 406 26.34 5.55 2.18
N LEU A 407 25.51 6.46 1.70
CA LEU A 407 24.09 6.19 1.37
C LEU A 407 23.92 5.36 0.09
N ILE A 408 24.90 5.42 -0.79
CA ILE A 408 25.02 4.62 -2.01
C ILE A 408 26.49 4.17 -2.14
N PRO A 409 26.80 3.12 -2.92
CA PRO A 409 28.18 2.70 -3.07
C PRO A 409 29.10 3.84 -3.50
N ASN A 410 30.18 4.06 -2.76
CA ASN A 410 31.15 5.17 -2.95
C ASN A 410 30.53 6.58 -2.80
N GLY A 411 29.52 6.71 -1.96
CA GLY A 411 28.73 7.94 -1.78
C GLY A 411 29.55 9.13 -1.30
N SER A 412 30.58 8.90 -0.48
CA SER A 412 31.53 9.93 0.01
C SER A 412 32.29 10.66 -1.12
N ASN A 413 32.37 10.07 -2.30
CA ASN A 413 33.00 10.68 -3.48
C ASN A 413 31.98 11.22 -4.51
N ILE A 414 30.69 11.12 -4.24
CA ILE A 414 29.63 11.54 -5.15
C ILE A 414 28.95 12.80 -4.59
N PRO A 415 29.18 13.96 -5.19
CA PRO A 415 28.53 15.19 -4.77
C PRO A 415 27.05 15.20 -5.13
N VAL A 416 26.25 15.82 -4.28
CA VAL A 416 24.84 16.09 -4.55
C VAL A 416 24.73 17.30 -5.47
N THR A 417 23.99 17.11 -6.56
CA THR A 417 23.75 18.12 -7.61
C THR A 417 22.26 18.33 -7.80
N ASN A 418 21.87 19.36 -8.55
CA ASN A 418 20.46 19.57 -8.91
C ASN A 418 19.88 18.39 -9.68
N ALA A 419 20.69 17.66 -10.45
CA ALA A 419 20.27 16.51 -11.23
C ALA A 419 20.01 15.24 -10.38
N ASN A 420 20.74 15.07 -9.27
CA ASN A 420 20.67 13.85 -8.45
C ASN A 420 20.09 14.06 -7.03
N LYS A 421 19.68 15.29 -6.69
CA LYS A 421 19.18 15.62 -5.33
C LYS A 421 17.98 14.76 -4.89
N ILE A 422 17.08 14.38 -5.79
CA ILE A 422 15.96 13.48 -5.48
C ILE A 422 16.49 12.08 -5.12
N GLN A 423 17.49 11.59 -5.84
CA GLN A 423 18.12 10.30 -5.54
C GLN A 423 18.80 10.34 -4.15
N TYR A 424 19.49 11.44 -3.83
CA TYR A 424 20.08 11.64 -2.52
C TYR A 424 19.03 11.62 -1.41
N LEU A 425 17.93 12.37 -1.56
CA LEU A 425 16.87 12.43 -0.56
C LEU A 425 16.18 11.08 -0.34
N ASN A 426 15.99 10.32 -1.41
CA ASN A 426 15.46 8.96 -1.30
C ASN A 426 16.46 8.00 -0.62
N ALA A 427 17.75 8.09 -0.94
CA ALA A 427 18.78 7.30 -0.29
C ALA A 427 18.89 7.62 1.21
N LEU A 428 18.78 8.91 1.56
CA LEU A 428 18.73 9.36 2.94
C LEU A 428 17.52 8.77 3.69
N ALA A 429 16.34 8.81 3.09
CA ALA A 429 15.14 8.22 3.68
C ALA A 429 15.26 6.71 3.83
N GLN A 430 15.75 6.01 2.80
CA GLN A 430 16.01 4.58 2.88
C GLN A 430 16.98 4.23 4.02
N TYR A 431 18.04 5.01 4.19
CA TYR A 431 18.97 4.77 5.29
C TYR A 431 18.32 5.01 6.65
N ARG A 432 17.82 6.23 6.89
CA ARG A 432 17.30 6.63 8.21
C ARG A 432 16.06 5.88 8.67
N LEU A 433 15.14 5.58 7.75
CA LEU A 433 13.83 5.03 8.07
C LEU A 433 13.74 3.50 7.85
N THR A 434 14.68 2.91 7.13
CA THR A 434 14.65 1.48 6.79
C THR A 434 15.96 0.78 7.14
N THR A 435 17.08 1.15 6.52
CA THR A 435 18.32 0.39 6.60
C THR A 435 18.90 0.36 8.01
N SER A 436 18.89 1.50 8.70
CA SER A 436 19.42 1.63 10.07
C SER A 436 18.66 0.84 11.12
N VAL A 437 17.41 0.44 10.81
CA VAL A 437 16.51 -0.32 11.69
C VAL A 437 16.01 -1.61 11.04
N LYS A 438 16.69 -2.06 10.00
CA LYS A 438 16.29 -3.25 9.24
C LYS A 438 16.16 -4.50 10.10
N PRO A 439 17.14 -4.86 10.96
CA PRO A 439 17.02 -6.05 11.82
C PRO A 439 15.82 -5.97 12.78
N GLU A 440 15.52 -4.78 13.29
CA GLU A 440 14.41 -4.53 14.19
C GLU A 440 13.06 -4.76 13.49
N ILE A 441 12.89 -4.18 12.29
CA ILE A 441 11.68 -4.36 11.48
C ILE A 441 11.51 -5.83 11.06
N GLU A 442 12.58 -6.49 10.67
CA GLU A 442 12.55 -7.90 10.28
C GLU A 442 12.10 -8.80 11.44
N HIS A 443 12.60 -8.56 12.65
CA HIS A 443 12.18 -9.31 13.83
C HIS A 443 10.73 -8.99 14.23
N PHE A 444 10.31 -7.74 14.13
CA PHE A 444 8.92 -7.37 14.37
C PHE A 444 7.99 -8.05 13.38
N LEU A 445 8.30 -7.99 12.09
CA LEU A 445 7.52 -8.65 11.04
C LEU A 445 7.51 -10.17 11.23
N LYS A 446 8.61 -10.77 11.64
CA LYS A 446 8.66 -12.21 11.95
C LYS A 446 7.63 -12.58 13.01
N GLY A 447 7.56 -11.82 14.12
CA GLY A 447 6.56 -12.06 15.16
C GLY A 447 5.12 -11.81 14.69
N LEU A 448 4.90 -10.73 13.96
CA LEU A 448 3.58 -10.37 13.44
C LEU A 448 3.06 -11.41 12.44
N THR A 449 3.89 -11.86 11.52
CA THR A 449 3.48 -12.77 10.44
C THR A 449 3.33 -14.22 10.87
N GLU A 450 3.76 -14.59 12.07
CA GLU A 450 3.38 -15.87 12.67
C GLU A 450 1.87 -15.96 12.94
N LEU A 451 1.23 -14.84 13.28
CA LEU A 451 -0.19 -14.78 13.62
C LEU A 451 -1.06 -14.23 12.48
N ILE A 452 -0.57 -13.24 11.78
CA ILE A 452 -1.30 -12.57 10.70
C ILE A 452 -0.52 -12.76 9.40
N PRO A 453 -1.06 -13.50 8.42
CA PRO A 453 -0.41 -13.62 7.12
C PRO A 453 -0.12 -12.25 6.50
N ASP A 454 1.10 -12.02 6.05
CA ASP A 454 1.55 -10.72 5.52
C ASP A 454 0.74 -10.26 4.30
N ASN A 455 0.29 -11.20 3.47
CA ASN A 455 -0.58 -10.93 2.33
C ASN A 455 -1.94 -10.32 2.73
N LEU A 456 -2.43 -10.56 3.94
CA LEU A 456 -3.66 -9.96 4.42
C LEU A 456 -3.45 -8.51 4.87
N LEU A 457 -2.27 -8.17 5.38
CA LEU A 457 -1.94 -6.78 5.73
C LEU A 457 -1.80 -5.90 4.49
N CYS A 458 -1.33 -6.46 3.38
CA CYS A 458 -1.15 -5.73 2.12
C CYS A 458 -2.46 -5.25 1.45
N ILE A 459 -3.64 -5.60 1.96
CA ILE A 459 -4.91 -5.06 1.45
C ILE A 459 -5.20 -3.64 1.96
N PHE A 460 -4.49 -3.21 2.99
CA PHE A 460 -4.63 -1.89 3.60
C PHE A 460 -3.52 -0.95 3.12
N ASP A 461 -3.81 0.34 3.07
CA ASP A 461 -2.79 1.37 3.08
C ASP A 461 -2.31 1.64 4.52
N GLU A 462 -1.30 2.50 4.69
CA GLU A 462 -0.75 2.80 6.01
C GLU A 462 -1.76 3.49 6.94
N ASN A 463 -2.68 4.28 6.40
CA ASN A 463 -3.72 4.95 7.17
C ASN A 463 -4.78 3.95 7.64
N GLU A 464 -5.21 3.08 6.74
CA GLU A 464 -6.15 2.00 7.05
C GLU A 464 -5.53 0.98 8.02
N LEU A 465 -4.23 0.70 7.90
CA LEU A 465 -3.53 -0.18 8.84
C LEU A 465 -3.51 0.42 10.25
N GLU A 466 -3.27 1.73 10.37
CA GLU A 466 -3.36 2.42 11.66
C GLU A 466 -4.77 2.27 12.27
N LEU A 467 -5.82 2.52 11.48
CA LEU A 467 -7.20 2.35 11.92
C LEU A 467 -7.52 0.92 12.34
N LEU A 468 -7.00 -0.06 11.60
CA LEU A 468 -7.18 -1.48 11.91
C LEU A 468 -6.52 -1.85 13.24
N MET A 469 -5.30 -1.39 13.49
CA MET A 469 -4.48 -1.73 14.67
C MET A 469 -4.88 -0.92 15.89
N CYS A 470 -4.98 0.39 15.74
CA CYS A 470 -5.13 1.34 16.84
C CYS A 470 -6.58 1.83 17.01
N GLY A 471 -7.43 1.58 16.02
CA GLY A 471 -8.84 1.99 16.04
C GLY A 471 -9.02 3.48 15.77
N THR A 472 -10.27 3.92 15.93
CA THR A 472 -10.65 5.33 15.85
C THR A 472 -10.66 5.93 17.24
N GLY A 473 -10.33 7.22 17.32
CA GLY A 473 -10.43 7.97 18.57
C GLY A 473 -11.89 8.36 18.89
N SER A 474 -12.10 8.93 20.06
CA SER A 474 -13.33 9.66 20.39
C SER A 474 -13.11 11.13 20.06
N TYR A 475 -13.97 11.71 19.22
CA TYR A 475 -13.81 13.08 18.73
C TYR A 475 -14.96 13.96 19.20
N SER A 476 -14.63 15.11 19.82
CA SER A 476 -15.61 16.12 20.20
C SER A 476 -15.61 17.28 19.21
N ILE A 477 -16.71 17.47 18.50
CA ILE A 477 -16.89 18.61 17.58
C ILE A 477 -16.83 19.96 18.33
N ALA A 478 -17.31 19.98 19.56
CA ALA A 478 -17.24 21.19 20.40
C ALA A 478 -15.78 21.54 20.75
N ASP A 479 -14.99 20.53 21.13
CA ASP A 479 -13.54 20.69 21.38
C ASP A 479 -12.81 21.12 20.10
N PHE A 480 -13.13 20.51 18.96
CA PHE A 480 -12.56 20.89 17.66
C PHE A 480 -12.83 22.37 17.34
N LYS A 481 -14.10 22.81 17.44
CA LYS A 481 -14.49 24.21 17.21
C LYS A 481 -13.79 25.19 18.16
N ALA A 482 -13.58 24.79 19.40
CA ALA A 482 -12.94 25.65 20.40
C ALA A 482 -11.42 25.78 20.22
N ASN A 483 -10.76 24.80 19.59
CA ASN A 483 -9.30 24.64 19.61
C ASN A 483 -8.61 24.61 18.25
N HIS A 484 -9.27 25.08 17.20
CA HIS A 484 -8.67 25.24 15.87
C HIS A 484 -8.09 26.64 15.66
N ALA A 485 -7.25 26.79 14.65
CA ALA A 485 -6.72 28.06 14.16
C ALA A 485 -7.28 28.33 12.74
N LEU A 486 -7.44 29.60 12.38
CA LEU A 486 -7.94 30.03 11.08
C LEU A 486 -7.00 31.02 10.42
N SER A 487 -6.89 30.97 9.10
CA SER A 487 -6.27 32.00 8.27
C SER A 487 -7.00 32.18 6.94
N GLY A 488 -6.94 33.39 6.36
CA GLY A 488 -7.57 33.68 5.07
C GLY A 488 -9.06 34.03 5.18
N ALA A 489 -9.44 35.01 5.99
CA ALA A 489 -10.82 35.37 6.29
C ALA A 489 -11.51 36.20 5.16
N THR A 490 -11.59 35.67 3.94
CA THR A 490 -12.44 36.24 2.89
C THR A 490 -13.93 35.90 3.13
N TYR A 491 -14.85 36.59 2.45
CA TYR A 491 -16.28 36.30 2.54
C TYR A 491 -16.58 34.87 2.02
N GLU A 492 -15.98 34.51 0.90
CA GLU A 492 -16.12 33.21 0.25
C GLU A 492 -15.62 32.10 1.18
N PHE A 493 -14.48 32.29 1.81
CA PHE A 493 -13.91 31.32 2.75
C PHE A 493 -14.81 31.10 3.99
N ARG A 494 -15.50 32.15 4.48
CA ARG A 494 -16.44 31.97 5.60
C ARG A 494 -17.57 31.01 5.25
N LYS A 495 -18.08 31.09 4.02
CA LYS A 495 -19.12 30.20 3.50
C LYS A 495 -18.62 28.75 3.46
N VAL A 496 -17.41 28.54 2.93
CA VAL A 496 -16.78 27.21 2.88
C VAL A 496 -16.51 26.68 4.29
N LEU A 497 -16.11 27.52 5.22
CA LEU A 497 -15.91 27.15 6.62
C LEU A 497 -17.22 26.74 7.31
N GLU A 498 -18.34 27.40 7.03
CA GLU A 498 -19.66 26.97 7.50
C GLU A 498 -20.00 25.58 6.96
N TRP A 499 -19.79 25.35 5.67
CA TRP A 499 -19.98 24.04 5.05
C TRP A 499 -19.07 22.98 5.66
N PHE A 500 -17.81 23.33 5.97
CA PHE A 500 -16.89 22.42 6.64
C PHE A 500 -17.46 21.95 8.00
N TRP A 501 -17.98 22.87 8.81
CA TRP A 501 -18.55 22.50 10.10
C TRP A 501 -19.84 21.67 9.97
N ILE A 502 -20.64 21.89 8.94
CA ILE A 502 -21.81 21.06 8.63
C ILE A 502 -21.35 19.64 8.26
N ALA A 503 -20.40 19.52 7.34
CA ALA A 503 -19.88 18.22 6.91
C ALA A 503 -19.26 17.44 8.07
N VAL A 504 -18.36 18.06 8.83
CA VAL A 504 -17.65 17.44 9.94
C VAL A 504 -18.60 17.02 11.08
N SER A 505 -19.68 17.78 11.30
CA SER A 505 -20.71 17.40 12.28
C SER A 505 -21.50 16.14 11.91
N ASN A 506 -21.50 15.80 10.62
CA ASN A 506 -22.15 14.61 10.06
C ASN A 506 -21.16 13.46 9.78
N PHE A 507 -19.88 13.63 10.05
CA PHE A 507 -18.88 12.61 9.84
C PHE A 507 -19.04 11.46 10.83
N THR A 508 -18.81 10.25 10.33
CA THR A 508 -18.61 9.08 11.18
C THR A 508 -17.27 9.17 11.91
N GLU A 509 -17.07 8.34 12.93
CA GLU A 509 -15.77 8.26 13.62
C GLU A 509 -14.62 7.91 12.66
N GLU A 510 -14.89 7.06 11.67
CA GLU A 510 -13.91 6.73 10.64
C GLU A 510 -13.56 7.94 9.78
N GLU A 511 -14.56 8.69 9.31
CA GLU A 511 -14.33 9.89 8.50
C GLU A 511 -13.59 10.98 9.28
N MET A 512 -13.87 11.13 10.58
CA MET A 512 -13.10 12.03 11.46
C MET A 512 -11.66 11.56 11.62
N ALA A 513 -11.43 10.26 11.80
CA ALA A 513 -10.09 9.69 11.87
C ALA A 513 -9.31 9.96 10.58
N ARG A 514 -9.95 9.79 9.41
CA ARG A 514 -9.35 10.08 8.10
C ARG A 514 -9.06 11.57 7.90
N LEU A 515 -9.94 12.45 8.36
CA LEU A 515 -9.69 13.88 8.33
C LEU A 515 -8.46 14.25 9.17
N LEU A 516 -8.32 13.66 10.36
CA LEU A 516 -7.15 13.85 11.20
C LEU A 516 -5.89 13.29 10.54
N GLN A 517 -5.93 12.06 10.00
CA GLN A 517 -4.81 11.46 9.28
C GLN A 517 -4.39 12.34 8.10
N PHE A 518 -5.35 12.81 7.30
CA PHE A 518 -5.10 13.67 6.15
C PHE A 518 -4.43 14.98 6.55
N THR A 519 -4.85 15.57 7.68
CA THR A 519 -4.37 16.90 8.11
C THR A 519 -3.16 16.85 9.02
N THR A 520 -3.05 15.82 9.88
CA THR A 520 -2.03 15.75 10.94
C THR A 520 -1.07 14.57 10.79
N GLY A 521 -1.37 13.66 9.86
CA GLY A 521 -0.61 12.40 9.71
C GLY A 521 -0.95 11.32 10.74
N CYS A 522 -1.89 11.56 11.66
CA CYS A 522 -2.27 10.60 12.70
C CYS A 522 -3.79 10.60 12.91
N SER A 523 -4.39 9.41 13.03
CA SER A 523 -5.84 9.25 13.28
C SER A 523 -6.25 9.53 14.71
N GLN A 524 -5.30 9.65 15.63
CA GLN A 524 -5.56 9.77 17.05
C GLN A 524 -5.17 11.15 17.60
N LEU A 525 -6.03 11.69 18.43
CA LEU A 525 -5.73 12.91 19.18
C LEU A 525 -4.85 12.60 20.40
N PRO A 526 -4.11 13.62 20.92
CA PRO A 526 -3.56 13.57 22.25
C PRO A 526 -4.66 13.32 23.31
N PRO A 527 -4.29 12.88 24.53
CA PRO A 527 -5.27 12.62 25.59
C PRO A 527 -6.20 13.80 25.92
N GLY A 528 -5.73 15.04 25.81
CA GLY A 528 -6.50 16.27 26.02
C GLY A 528 -7.25 16.77 24.78
N GLY A 529 -7.34 15.97 23.71
CA GLY A 529 -8.10 16.30 22.51
C GLY A 529 -7.45 17.31 21.60
N PHE A 530 -8.26 18.08 20.87
CA PHE A 530 -7.78 19.12 19.96
C PHE A 530 -7.04 20.26 20.65
N ALA A 531 -7.32 20.46 21.95
CA ALA A 531 -6.63 21.49 22.75
C ALA A 531 -5.13 21.25 22.87
N GLU A 532 -4.69 19.99 22.89
CA GLU A 532 -3.29 19.58 23.02
C GLU A 532 -2.56 19.40 21.69
N LEU A 533 -3.26 19.51 20.55
CA LEU A 533 -2.59 19.49 19.26
C LEU A 533 -1.58 20.63 19.12
N ASN A 534 -0.35 20.30 18.78
CA ASN A 534 0.71 21.29 18.57
C ASN A 534 1.54 20.92 17.31
N PRO A 535 1.44 21.74 16.24
CA PRO A 535 0.59 22.93 16.08
C PRO A 535 -0.91 22.64 16.22
N LYS A 536 -1.69 23.67 16.52
CA LYS A 536 -3.17 23.56 16.51
C LYS A 536 -3.65 23.14 15.13
N PHE A 537 -4.78 22.43 15.07
CA PHE A 537 -5.44 22.14 13.80
C PHE A 537 -5.78 23.45 13.10
N HIS A 538 -5.18 23.69 11.97
CA HIS A 538 -5.26 24.97 11.25
C HIS A 538 -6.07 24.82 9.96
N ILE A 539 -7.08 25.62 9.79
CA ILE A 539 -7.90 25.66 8.58
C ILE A 539 -7.58 26.96 7.84
N SER A 540 -7.24 26.85 6.56
CA SER A 540 -6.87 28.01 5.73
C SER A 540 -7.58 27.96 4.37
N ALA A 541 -7.77 29.15 3.77
CA ALA A 541 -8.23 29.25 2.39
C ALA A 541 -7.10 28.83 1.43
N ALA A 542 -7.43 28.00 0.45
CA ALA A 542 -6.55 27.77 -0.70
C ALA A 542 -6.83 28.80 -1.78
N GLN A 543 -5.81 29.22 -2.51
CA GLN A 543 -5.95 30.20 -3.63
C GLN A 543 -6.42 29.55 -4.93
N THR A 544 -7.24 28.48 -4.83
CA THR A 544 -7.72 27.70 -5.96
C THR A 544 -9.22 27.53 -5.87
N PHE A 545 -9.89 27.37 -7.02
CA PHE A 545 -11.31 27.13 -7.10
C PHE A 545 -11.61 25.73 -7.62
N GLY A 546 -12.52 25.00 -6.96
CA GLY A 546 -13.03 23.71 -7.41
C GLY A 546 -12.04 22.54 -7.35
N ASN A 547 -10.80 22.76 -6.87
CA ASN A 547 -9.81 21.72 -6.68
C ASN A 547 -10.10 20.90 -5.40
N LEU A 548 -9.41 19.78 -5.22
CA LEU A 548 -9.50 19.03 -3.97
C LEU A 548 -8.83 19.80 -2.82
N PRO A 549 -9.36 19.68 -1.58
CA PRO A 549 -8.64 20.12 -0.39
C PRO A 549 -7.24 19.51 -0.31
N THR A 550 -6.30 20.29 0.19
CA THR A 550 -4.92 19.84 0.43
C THR A 550 -4.55 19.99 1.90
N ALA A 551 -3.52 19.27 2.34
CA ALA A 551 -3.06 19.35 3.72
C ALA A 551 -1.54 19.49 3.79
N HIS A 552 -1.08 20.19 4.83
CA HIS A 552 0.34 20.29 5.22
C HIS A 552 0.48 19.74 6.64
N THR A 553 0.81 18.48 6.73
CA THR A 553 0.78 17.73 7.99
C THR A 553 1.81 18.22 9.01
N CYS A 554 2.96 18.73 8.57
CA CYS A 554 3.95 19.33 9.45
C CYS A 554 3.42 20.58 10.21
N PHE A 555 2.33 21.18 9.72
CA PHE A 555 1.69 22.34 10.34
C PHE A 555 0.27 22.04 10.84
N ASN A 556 -0.18 20.78 10.76
CA ASN A 556 -1.57 20.37 11.00
C ASN A 556 -2.57 21.25 10.23
N GLN A 557 -2.23 21.61 8.99
CA GLN A 557 -2.95 22.59 8.19
C GLN A 557 -3.77 21.94 7.09
N LEU A 558 -5.07 22.26 7.06
CA LEU A 558 -6.02 21.92 6.01
C LEU A 558 -6.29 23.15 5.16
N CYS A 559 -6.05 23.05 3.85
CA CYS A 559 -6.31 24.12 2.89
C CYS A 559 -7.59 23.81 2.11
N LEU A 560 -8.59 24.68 2.22
CA LEU A 560 -9.90 24.53 1.59
C LEU A 560 -10.02 25.47 0.40
N PRO A 561 -10.23 24.94 -0.83
CA PRO A 561 -10.59 25.73 -2.01
C PRO A 561 -12.01 26.31 -1.91
N ASP A 562 -12.31 27.26 -2.77
CA ASP A 562 -13.67 27.78 -2.95
C ASP A 562 -14.49 26.85 -3.84
N TYR A 563 -15.80 26.75 -3.55
CA TYR A 563 -16.77 25.93 -4.28
C TYR A 563 -18.08 26.66 -4.51
N ASP A 564 -18.81 26.25 -5.54
CA ASP A 564 -20.12 26.82 -5.88
C ASP A 564 -21.25 26.35 -4.96
N SER A 565 -21.16 25.08 -4.51
CA SER A 565 -22.19 24.43 -3.69
C SER A 565 -21.64 23.57 -2.56
N TYR A 566 -22.46 23.33 -1.54
CA TYR A 566 -22.16 22.42 -0.44
C TYR A 566 -21.89 21.00 -0.93
N GLU A 567 -22.67 20.52 -1.89
CA GLU A 567 -22.54 19.17 -2.42
C GLU A 567 -21.19 18.96 -3.11
N GLN A 568 -20.72 19.97 -3.86
CA GLN A 568 -19.38 19.92 -4.47
C GLN A 568 -18.30 19.91 -3.40
N PHE A 569 -18.41 20.78 -2.40
CA PHE A 569 -17.49 20.86 -1.27
C PHE A 569 -17.43 19.53 -0.50
N GLU A 570 -18.60 19.00 -0.08
CA GLU A 570 -18.66 17.76 0.70
C GLU A 570 -18.06 16.58 -0.08
N LYS A 571 -18.39 16.45 -1.36
CA LYS A 571 -17.83 15.43 -2.23
C LYS A 571 -16.32 15.54 -2.37
N ALA A 572 -15.80 16.76 -2.57
CA ALA A 572 -14.36 17.01 -2.68
C ALA A 572 -13.64 16.72 -1.36
N LEU A 573 -14.21 17.12 -0.21
CA LEU A 573 -13.63 16.86 1.11
C LEU A 573 -13.59 15.35 1.40
N ARG A 574 -14.68 14.63 1.16
CA ARG A 574 -14.73 13.17 1.35
C ARG A 574 -13.75 12.44 0.43
N LEU A 575 -13.64 12.88 -0.82
CA LEU A 575 -12.67 12.33 -1.76
C LEU A 575 -11.24 12.57 -1.28
N ALA A 576 -10.92 13.79 -0.85
CA ALA A 576 -9.59 14.14 -0.36
C ALA A 576 -9.17 13.31 0.86
N ILE A 577 -10.03 13.14 1.85
CA ILE A 577 -9.71 12.37 3.06
C ILE A 577 -9.67 10.84 2.83
N ASN A 578 -10.33 10.33 1.79
CA ASN A 578 -10.34 8.89 1.49
C ASN A 578 -9.23 8.50 0.52
N GLU A 579 -8.88 9.35 -0.44
CA GLU A 579 -7.91 9.05 -1.50
C GLU A 579 -6.64 9.92 -1.40
N GLY A 580 -6.60 10.85 -0.46
CA GLY A 580 -5.47 11.75 -0.26
C GLY A 580 -4.15 11.08 0.11
N SER A 581 -4.18 9.83 0.54
CA SER A 581 -2.99 9.01 0.75
C SER A 581 -2.31 8.59 -0.58
N GLU A 582 -3.05 8.53 -1.69
CA GLU A 582 -2.48 8.26 -3.03
C GLU A 582 -1.96 9.54 -3.73
N GLY A 583 -2.31 10.71 -3.25
CA GLY A 583 -2.16 12.02 -3.92
C GLY A 583 -0.90 12.82 -3.61
N PHE A 584 0.06 12.33 -2.83
CA PHE A 584 1.33 13.04 -2.56
C PHE A 584 2.31 13.05 -3.75
N GLY A 585 1.82 13.04 -4.96
CA GLY A 585 2.66 12.92 -6.14
C GLY A 585 2.39 13.83 -7.31
N MET A 586 1.39 14.71 -7.24
CA MET A 586 1.09 15.59 -8.37
C MET A 586 0.77 17.03 -7.91
N VAL A 587 1.75 17.83 -7.75
CA VAL A 587 1.86 19.21 -8.29
C VAL A 587 3.35 19.52 -8.42
#